data_5831360ec4156de114aa04ddf25d1c62
#
_entry.id   5831360ec4156de114aa04ddf25d1c62
#
_cell.length_a   1.000
_cell.length_b   1.000
_cell.length_c   1.000
_cell.angle_alpha   90.00
_cell.angle_beta   90.00
_cell.angle_gamma   90.00
#
_symmetry.space_group_name_H-M   'P 1'
#
loop_
_entity.id
_entity.type
_entity.pdbx_description
1 polymer ?
#
loop_
_entity_poly.entity_id
_entity_poly.type
_entity_poly.pdbx_seq_one_letter_code
_entity_poly.pdbx_strand_id
1 'polypeptide(L)'
;TFKIKRIYIMKKLFLVFSILTVSITVMGQQPIPVKPRILISTDIGGTDPDDNQSMAHFLMYSEMFETEGLVSSPSYGHGSKQNLLDMIDLYEKDLPKLKKHIKGFPSPDALRAICKQGRQGAAPFKGYTTATEGSDWIIKCARKESTRPLWILVWGGLDDLAQALHDAPDIQNKIKVYWIGGPNKKWSTNSYVYIVENFPNLWFIEANASYRGFITNDKQPGKFNKDYYDECIRGAGYLGKDYIKYYDGKVKMGDTPSLLYMMDGDPNNPQKESWGGSFEK
;
A
#
# COMPACT_ATOMS: atom_id res chain seq x y z
N THR A 1 -30.23 -2.62 -68.43
CA THR A 1 -30.71 -2.14 -67.12
C THR A 1 -30.27 -3.04 -65.96
N PHE A 2 -30.10 -4.34 -66.17
CA PHE A 2 -29.71 -5.30 -65.11
C PHE A 2 -28.22 -5.28 -64.74
N LYS A 3 -27.31 -4.99 -65.68
CA LYS A 3 -25.86 -4.93 -65.46
C LYS A 3 -25.44 -3.74 -64.57
N ILE A 4 -26.11 -2.59 -64.67
CA ILE A 4 -25.80 -1.37 -63.94
C ILE A 4 -26.20 -1.49 -62.43
N LYS A 5 -27.32 -2.16 -62.13
CA LYS A 5 -27.74 -2.39 -60.75
C LYS A 5 -26.80 -3.35 -59.98
N ARG A 6 -26.19 -4.33 -60.63
CA ARG A 6 -25.25 -5.27 -60.01
C ARG A 6 -23.91 -4.60 -59.62
N ILE A 7 -23.42 -3.66 -60.42
CA ILE A 7 -22.19 -2.91 -60.14
C ILE A 7 -22.40 -1.92 -59.00
N TYR A 8 -23.58 -1.35 -58.85
CA TYR A 8 -23.90 -0.40 -57.79
C TYR A 8 -24.06 -1.11 -56.41
N ILE A 9 -24.61 -2.28 -56.38
CA ILE A 9 -24.73 -3.11 -55.17
C ILE A 9 -23.34 -3.61 -54.70
N MET A 10 -22.49 -4.05 -55.62
CA MET A 10 -21.13 -4.48 -55.31
C MET A 10 -20.27 -3.30 -54.77
N LYS A 11 -20.39 -2.09 -55.32
CA LYS A 11 -19.68 -0.93 -54.77
C LYS A 11 -20.16 -0.51 -53.40
N LYS A 12 -21.48 -0.62 -53.11
CA LYS A 12 -21.99 -0.38 -51.73
C LYS A 12 -21.58 -1.46 -50.75
N LEU A 13 -21.51 -2.71 -51.18
CA LEU A 13 -21.00 -3.79 -50.29
C LEU A 13 -19.51 -3.64 -50.01
N PHE A 14 -18.70 -3.19 -50.96
CA PHE A 14 -17.27 -2.93 -50.76
C PHE A 14 -17.03 -1.73 -49.85
N LEU A 15 -17.86 -0.68 -49.91
CA LEU A 15 -17.75 0.47 -49.01
C LEU A 15 -18.17 0.15 -47.58
N VAL A 16 -19.19 -0.71 -47.39
CA VAL A 16 -19.62 -1.14 -46.06
C VAL A 16 -18.58 -2.09 -45.43
N PHE A 17 -17.95 -2.97 -46.24
CA PHE A 17 -16.87 -3.83 -45.73
C PHE A 17 -15.60 -3.07 -45.39
N SER A 18 -15.24 -2.00 -46.11
CA SER A 18 -14.09 -1.16 -45.81
C SER A 18 -14.29 -0.29 -44.54
N ILE A 19 -15.54 0.08 -44.25
CA ILE A 19 -15.86 0.82 -43.00
C ILE A 19 -15.87 -0.13 -41.80
N LEU A 20 -16.28 -1.40 -41.97
CA LEU A 20 -16.24 -2.37 -40.88
C LEU A 20 -14.82 -2.82 -40.53
N THR A 21 -13.89 -2.87 -41.49
CA THR A 21 -12.49 -3.26 -41.23
C THR A 21 -11.67 -2.15 -40.57
N VAL A 22 -12.04 -0.88 -40.72
CA VAL A 22 -11.38 0.24 -40.04
C VAL A 22 -11.86 0.37 -38.58
N SER A 23 -13.06 -0.12 -38.25
CA SER A 23 -13.59 -0.05 -36.89
C SER A 23 -13.04 -1.12 -35.93
N ILE A 24 -12.31 -2.12 -36.42
CA ILE A 24 -11.78 -3.22 -35.58
C ILE A 24 -10.33 -2.95 -35.11
N THR A 25 -9.65 -1.94 -35.67
CA THR A 25 -8.23 -1.67 -35.38
C THR A 25 -7.98 -0.59 -34.31
N VAL A 26 -9.02 -0.11 -33.63
CA VAL A 26 -8.86 0.80 -32.48
C VAL A 26 -9.50 0.17 -31.25
N MET A 27 -9.24 -1.09 -30.98
CA MET A 27 -9.17 -1.56 -29.61
C MET A 27 -7.80 -1.13 -29.11
N GLY A 28 -7.72 0.15 -28.70
CA GLY A 28 -6.54 0.68 -28.07
C GLY A 28 -6.15 -0.24 -26.92
N GLN A 29 -4.90 -0.67 -26.90
CA GLN A 29 -4.33 -1.28 -25.71
C GLN A 29 -4.72 -0.38 -24.54
N GLN A 30 -5.52 -0.92 -23.60
CA GLN A 30 -5.79 -0.22 -22.35
C GLN A 30 -4.43 0.15 -21.77
N PRO A 31 -4.19 1.42 -21.45
CA PRO A 31 -2.91 1.79 -20.87
C PRO A 31 -2.69 0.90 -19.66
N ILE A 32 -1.55 0.22 -19.60
CA ILE A 32 -1.17 -0.59 -18.44
C ILE A 32 -1.29 0.33 -17.22
N PRO A 33 -2.10 0.01 -16.23
CA PRO A 33 -2.25 0.86 -15.06
C PRO A 33 -0.88 1.12 -14.44
N VAL A 34 -0.53 2.38 -14.32
CA VAL A 34 0.76 2.77 -13.74
C VAL A 34 0.71 2.47 -12.25
N LYS A 35 1.53 1.53 -11.80
CA LYS A 35 1.58 1.11 -10.40
C LYS A 35 1.98 2.28 -9.51
N PRO A 36 1.30 2.53 -8.38
CA PRO A 36 1.75 3.54 -7.43
C PRO A 36 3.12 3.16 -6.85
N ARG A 37 3.98 4.16 -6.69
CA ARG A 37 5.26 4.01 -5.99
C ARG A 37 4.99 4.10 -4.49
N ILE A 38 5.34 3.07 -3.74
CA ILE A 38 5.07 3.01 -2.30
C ILE A 38 6.32 2.69 -1.49
N LEU A 39 6.35 3.23 -0.28
CA LEU A 39 7.22 2.81 0.81
C LEU A 39 6.33 2.59 2.04
N ILE A 40 6.44 1.43 2.68
CA ILE A 40 5.71 1.11 3.90
C ILE A 40 6.64 1.33 5.10
N SER A 41 6.18 2.13 6.07
CA SER A 41 6.81 2.30 7.39
C SER A 41 5.88 1.69 8.44
N THR A 42 6.32 0.66 9.15
CA THR A 42 5.49 -0.21 9.98
C THR A 42 6.11 -0.43 11.35
N ASP A 43 5.32 -0.58 12.38
CA ASP A 43 5.77 -1.00 13.70
C ASP A 43 5.56 -2.52 13.94
N ILE A 44 5.59 -3.30 12.86
CA ILE A 44 5.46 -4.77 12.87
C ILE A 44 6.33 -5.41 13.96
N GLY A 45 5.73 -6.29 14.77
CA GLY A 45 6.35 -6.86 15.97
C GLY A 45 6.21 -5.95 17.20
N GLY A 46 5.43 -4.88 17.10
CA GLY A 46 5.10 -3.95 18.16
C GLY A 46 4.14 -4.55 19.22
N THR A 47 3.20 -3.72 19.69
CA THR A 47 2.29 -4.10 20.79
C THR A 47 1.19 -5.04 20.36
N ASP A 48 0.81 -5.03 19.10
CA ASP A 48 -0.21 -5.91 18.57
C ASP A 48 0.12 -6.35 17.13
N PRO A 49 -0.48 -7.44 16.62
CA PRO A 49 -0.07 -8.10 15.38
C PRO A 49 -0.91 -7.69 14.17
N ASP A 50 -1.55 -6.52 14.15
CA ASP A 50 -2.33 -6.09 12.99
C ASP A 50 -1.45 -5.79 11.79
N ASP A 51 -0.24 -5.28 12.00
CA ASP A 51 0.78 -5.16 10.96
C ASP A 51 1.12 -6.49 10.29
N ASN A 52 1.18 -7.59 11.03
CA ASN A 52 1.45 -8.91 10.45
C ASN A 52 0.34 -9.32 9.47
N GLN A 53 -0.92 -9.08 9.83
CA GLN A 53 -2.05 -9.36 8.95
C GLN A 53 -2.09 -8.43 7.75
N SER A 54 -1.83 -7.14 7.95
CA SER A 54 -1.75 -6.14 6.88
C SER A 54 -0.55 -6.40 5.96
N MET A 55 0.58 -6.87 6.49
CA MET A 55 1.76 -7.26 5.71
C MET A 55 1.47 -8.52 4.87
N ALA A 56 0.77 -9.51 5.41
CA ALA A 56 0.32 -10.66 4.62
C ALA A 56 -0.57 -10.21 3.45
N HIS A 57 -1.50 -9.29 3.68
CA HIS A 57 -2.33 -8.70 2.64
C HIS A 57 -1.49 -7.95 1.60
N PHE A 58 -0.55 -7.08 2.02
CA PHE A 58 0.37 -6.41 1.11
C PHE A 58 1.13 -7.39 0.22
N LEU A 59 1.72 -8.44 0.80
CA LEU A 59 2.52 -9.42 0.07
C LEU A 59 1.69 -10.18 -0.98
N MET A 60 0.40 -10.44 -0.68
CA MET A 60 -0.52 -11.07 -1.63
C MET A 60 -0.92 -10.17 -2.79
N TYR A 61 -0.80 -8.85 -2.67
CA TYR A 61 -1.10 -7.85 -3.69
C TYR A 61 0.14 -7.06 -4.13
N SER A 62 1.33 -7.53 -3.79
CA SER A 62 2.58 -6.79 -4.04
C SER A 62 2.88 -6.54 -5.51
N GLU A 63 2.28 -7.31 -6.40
CA GLU A 63 2.38 -7.09 -7.85
C GLU A 63 1.64 -5.82 -8.33
N MET A 64 0.74 -5.26 -7.52
CA MET A 64 0.02 -4.03 -7.86
C MET A 64 0.83 -2.76 -7.61
N PHE A 65 1.95 -2.86 -6.91
CA PHE A 65 2.75 -1.72 -6.45
C PHE A 65 4.16 -1.72 -7.03
N GLU A 66 4.74 -0.53 -7.17
CA GLU A 66 6.18 -0.32 -7.25
C GLU A 66 6.70 -0.07 -5.84
N THR A 67 7.04 -1.16 -5.14
CA THR A 67 7.48 -1.09 -3.75
C THR A 67 8.95 -0.72 -3.68
N GLU A 68 9.25 0.44 -3.08
CA GLU A 68 10.59 1.00 -3.00
C GLU A 68 11.24 0.85 -1.62
N GLY A 69 10.45 0.58 -0.58
CA GLY A 69 10.97 0.40 0.77
C GLY A 69 10.00 -0.29 1.70
N LEU A 70 10.56 -1.04 2.65
CA LEU A 70 9.89 -1.62 3.80
C LEU A 70 10.73 -1.24 5.03
N VAL A 71 10.23 -0.30 5.84
CA VAL A 71 10.95 0.25 6.99
C VAL A 71 10.29 -0.23 8.27
N SER A 72 11.05 -0.89 9.15
CA SER A 72 10.60 -1.17 10.51
C SER A 72 10.88 0.05 11.39
N SER A 73 9.84 0.74 11.84
CA SER A 73 9.91 1.98 12.63
C SER A 73 9.00 1.91 13.86
N PRO A 74 9.33 1.04 14.83
CA PRO A 74 8.51 0.83 16.02
C PRO A 74 8.72 1.96 17.02
N SER A 75 7.83 2.93 17.03
CA SER A 75 7.79 3.99 18.05
C SER A 75 7.52 3.46 19.45
N TYR A 76 6.89 2.29 19.50
CA TYR A 76 6.55 1.60 20.76
C TYR A 76 6.59 0.09 20.53
N GLY A 77 7.15 -0.66 21.50
CA GLY A 77 7.26 -2.12 21.42
C GLY A 77 8.63 -2.62 20.98
N HIS A 78 8.68 -3.83 20.45
CA HIS A 78 9.92 -4.57 20.18
C HIS A 78 10.12 -4.91 18.69
N GLY A 79 9.38 -4.26 17.78
CA GLY A 79 9.49 -4.51 16.36
C GLY A 79 10.89 -4.28 15.80
N SER A 80 11.21 -5.02 14.75
CA SER A 80 12.50 -4.91 14.08
C SER A 80 12.41 -5.30 12.60
N LYS A 81 13.43 -4.96 11.84
CA LYS A 81 13.60 -5.41 10.45
C LYS A 81 13.45 -6.93 10.30
N GLN A 82 13.81 -7.72 11.31
CA GLN A 82 13.66 -9.17 11.27
C GLN A 82 12.20 -9.59 11.08
N ASN A 83 11.24 -8.89 11.70
CA ASN A 83 9.82 -9.20 11.51
C ASN A 83 9.37 -9.03 10.06
N LEU A 84 9.92 -8.04 9.32
CA LEU A 84 9.69 -7.90 7.89
C LEU A 84 10.28 -9.06 7.09
N LEU A 85 11.50 -9.46 7.43
CA LEU A 85 12.19 -10.58 6.77
C LEU A 85 11.44 -11.90 6.99
N ASP A 86 10.94 -12.14 8.20
CA ASP A 86 10.14 -13.32 8.54
C ASP A 86 8.86 -13.41 7.69
N MET A 87 8.18 -12.28 7.46
CA MET A 87 7.00 -12.24 6.58
C MET A 87 7.37 -12.52 5.11
N ILE A 88 8.51 -12.02 4.65
CA ILE A 88 9.01 -12.30 3.28
C ILE A 88 9.38 -13.78 3.13
N ASP A 89 9.90 -14.43 4.17
CA ASP A 89 10.18 -15.87 4.14
C ASP A 89 8.91 -16.73 4.02
N LEU A 90 7.78 -16.27 4.59
CA LEU A 90 6.49 -16.90 4.36
C LEU A 90 5.97 -16.67 2.93
N TYR A 91 6.11 -15.45 2.45
CA TYR A 91 5.76 -15.10 1.07
C TYR A 91 6.55 -15.92 0.05
N GLU A 92 7.86 -16.13 0.26
CA GLU A 92 8.70 -16.94 -0.62
C GLU A 92 8.16 -18.36 -0.79
N LYS A 93 7.66 -18.95 0.29
CA LYS A 93 7.06 -20.29 0.27
C LYS A 93 5.72 -20.34 -0.49
N ASP A 94 4.97 -19.24 -0.49
CA ASP A 94 3.69 -19.14 -1.18
C ASP A 94 3.83 -18.62 -2.63
N LEU A 95 4.92 -17.95 -2.97
CA LEU A 95 5.14 -17.30 -4.27
C LEU A 95 4.94 -18.23 -5.47
N PRO A 96 5.37 -19.52 -5.46
CA PRO A 96 5.10 -20.43 -6.58
C PRO A 96 3.61 -20.64 -6.86
N LYS A 97 2.75 -20.54 -5.84
CA LYS A 97 1.30 -20.65 -5.99
C LYS A 97 0.71 -19.33 -6.48
N LEU A 98 1.11 -18.20 -5.90
CA LEU A 98 0.66 -16.86 -6.30
C LEU A 98 0.94 -16.61 -7.80
N LYS A 99 2.13 -16.96 -8.28
CA LYS A 99 2.52 -16.82 -9.71
C LYS A 99 1.70 -17.64 -10.68
N LYS A 100 0.93 -18.65 -10.22
CA LYS A 100 0.00 -19.39 -11.07
C LYS A 100 -1.25 -18.59 -11.40
N HIS A 101 -1.62 -17.64 -10.56
CA HIS A 101 -2.81 -16.81 -10.73
C HIS A 101 -2.49 -15.50 -11.46
N ILE A 102 -1.42 -14.82 -11.05
CA ILE A 102 -1.03 -13.52 -11.60
C ILE A 102 0.49 -13.48 -11.78
N LYS A 103 0.94 -12.78 -12.83
CA LYS A 103 2.36 -12.49 -13.07
C LYS A 103 2.73 -11.13 -12.48
N GLY A 104 4.01 -10.90 -12.22
CA GLY A 104 4.51 -9.59 -11.83
C GLY A 104 4.81 -9.42 -10.34
N PHE A 105 4.68 -10.48 -9.55
CA PHE A 105 5.11 -10.48 -8.15
C PHE A 105 6.62 -10.23 -8.04
N PRO A 106 7.06 -9.35 -7.11
CA PRO A 106 8.47 -9.11 -6.84
C PRO A 106 9.16 -10.39 -6.36
N SER A 107 10.45 -10.51 -6.58
CA SER A 107 11.21 -11.60 -5.98
C SER A 107 11.38 -11.37 -4.47
N PRO A 108 11.47 -12.43 -3.65
CA PRO A 108 11.76 -12.30 -2.22
C PRO A 108 13.05 -11.53 -1.95
N ASP A 109 14.09 -11.77 -2.74
CA ASP A 109 15.37 -11.07 -2.59
C ASP A 109 15.26 -9.58 -2.90
N ALA A 110 14.44 -9.20 -3.89
CA ALA A 110 14.17 -7.78 -4.16
C ALA A 110 13.46 -7.11 -2.97
N LEU A 111 12.51 -7.79 -2.32
CA LEU A 111 11.85 -7.29 -1.13
C LEU A 111 12.81 -7.23 0.08
N ARG A 112 13.64 -8.26 0.30
CA ARG A 112 14.65 -8.27 1.37
C ARG A 112 15.64 -7.12 1.23
N ALA A 113 16.06 -6.79 0.02
CA ALA A 113 17.04 -5.73 -0.27
C ALA A 113 16.52 -4.33 0.14
N ILE A 114 15.20 -4.12 0.14
CA ILE A 114 14.56 -2.85 0.51
C ILE A 114 14.06 -2.80 1.96
N CYS A 115 14.25 -3.88 2.74
CA CYS A 115 13.97 -3.88 4.18
C CYS A 115 15.03 -3.07 4.92
N LYS A 116 14.58 -2.09 5.73
CA LYS A 116 15.45 -1.19 6.49
C LYS A 116 15.05 -1.15 7.95
N GLN A 117 16.06 -1.04 8.83
CA GLN A 117 15.81 -0.77 10.23
C GLN A 117 15.67 0.73 10.43
N GLY A 118 14.51 1.14 10.89
CA GLY A 118 14.24 2.49 11.34
C GLY A 118 14.43 2.61 12.86
N ARG A 119 13.87 3.67 13.41
CA ARG A 119 13.99 4.02 14.81
C ARG A 119 13.23 3.00 15.67
N GLN A 120 13.89 2.59 16.74
CA GLN A 120 13.27 1.85 17.84
C GLN A 120 13.04 2.83 19.02
N GLY A 121 11.78 2.98 19.41
CA GLY A 121 11.35 3.92 20.43
C GLY A 121 11.04 5.31 19.89
N ALA A 122 10.16 6.01 20.62
CA ALA A 122 9.65 7.33 20.23
C ALA A 122 10.74 8.40 20.17
N ALA A 123 10.56 9.37 19.26
CA ALA A 123 11.42 10.54 19.19
C ALA A 123 11.30 11.41 20.46
N PRO A 124 12.38 12.13 20.85
CA PRO A 124 12.36 13.09 21.95
C PRO A 124 11.42 14.26 21.62
N PHE A 125 11.17 15.14 22.59
CA PHE A 125 10.22 16.27 22.50
C PHE A 125 10.37 17.11 21.23
N LYS A 126 11.58 17.29 20.71
CA LYS A 126 11.80 18.03 19.46
C LYS A 126 11.32 17.32 18.19
N GLY A 127 10.85 16.07 18.29
CA GLY A 127 10.24 15.30 17.19
C GLY A 127 11.21 14.54 16.29
N TYR A 128 12.51 14.75 16.43
CA TYR A 128 13.57 14.07 15.66
C TYR A 128 14.83 13.89 16.53
N THR A 129 15.82 13.16 16.02
CA THR A 129 17.08 12.93 16.75
C THR A 129 18.28 12.73 15.81
N THR A 130 18.58 11.50 15.44
CA THR A 130 19.66 11.12 14.52
C THR A 130 19.12 10.25 13.41
N ALA A 131 19.72 10.33 12.23
CA ALA A 131 19.38 9.50 11.08
C ALA A 131 19.45 8.01 11.43
N THR A 132 18.60 7.26 10.77
CA THR A 132 18.54 5.80 10.81
C THR A 132 18.68 5.22 9.39
N GLU A 133 18.91 3.91 9.28
CA GLU A 133 18.85 3.26 7.95
C GLU A 133 17.49 3.50 7.27
N GLY A 134 16.39 3.55 8.06
CA GLY A 134 15.04 3.79 7.57
C GLY A 134 14.83 5.23 7.07
N SER A 135 15.20 6.24 7.86
CA SER A 135 15.04 7.65 7.46
C SER A 135 15.90 7.99 6.23
N ASP A 136 17.16 7.51 6.18
CA ASP A 136 18.02 7.67 5.01
C ASP A 136 17.44 6.99 3.75
N TRP A 137 16.80 5.84 3.93
CA TRP A 137 16.16 5.14 2.83
C TRP A 137 14.91 5.87 2.31
N ILE A 138 14.12 6.48 3.19
CA ILE A 138 13.01 7.37 2.81
C ILE A 138 13.52 8.51 1.92
N ILE A 139 14.59 9.19 2.34
CA ILE A 139 15.21 10.29 1.59
C ILE A 139 15.67 9.80 0.20
N LYS A 140 16.38 8.68 0.17
CA LYS A 140 16.87 8.07 -1.08
C LYS A 140 15.73 7.76 -2.05
N CYS A 141 14.66 7.13 -1.58
CA CYS A 141 13.51 6.79 -2.43
C CYS A 141 12.75 8.03 -2.90
N ALA A 142 12.58 9.05 -2.03
CA ALA A 142 11.93 10.31 -2.38
C ALA A 142 12.72 11.12 -3.43
N ARG A 143 14.04 11.05 -3.41
CA ARG A 143 14.93 11.74 -4.36
C ARG A 143 15.13 11.00 -5.69
N LYS A 144 14.62 9.78 -5.81
CA LYS A 144 14.67 9.04 -7.09
C LYS A 144 13.92 9.83 -8.17
N GLU A 145 14.52 9.94 -9.35
CA GLU A 145 13.92 10.59 -10.51
C GLU A 145 12.59 9.93 -10.88
N SER A 146 11.50 10.68 -10.78
CA SER A 146 10.16 10.22 -11.14
C SER A 146 9.19 11.40 -11.28
N THR A 147 8.26 11.30 -12.23
CA THR A 147 7.12 12.22 -12.35
C THR A 147 5.98 11.88 -11.38
N ARG A 148 6.05 10.73 -10.71
CA ARG A 148 5.06 10.26 -9.74
C ARG A 148 5.58 10.47 -8.32
N PRO A 149 4.74 10.95 -7.38
CA PRO A 149 5.14 11.05 -5.98
C PRO A 149 5.42 9.65 -5.40
N LEU A 150 6.29 9.59 -4.40
CA LEU A 150 6.42 8.44 -3.54
C LEU A 150 5.33 8.49 -2.47
N TRP A 151 4.50 7.47 -2.36
CA TRP A 151 3.57 7.31 -1.26
C TRP A 151 4.25 6.64 -0.07
N ILE A 152 4.22 7.28 1.07
CA ILE A 152 4.70 6.71 2.33
C ILE A 152 3.47 6.28 3.12
N LEU A 153 3.30 4.96 3.25
CA LEU A 153 2.23 4.33 4.01
C LEU A 153 2.75 4.07 5.42
N VAL A 154 2.31 4.86 6.39
CA VAL A 154 2.79 4.76 7.76
C VAL A 154 1.77 4.02 8.61
N TRP A 155 2.16 2.86 9.11
CA TRP A 155 1.32 1.92 9.87
C TRP A 155 1.51 2.06 11.39
N GLY A 156 2.56 2.73 11.81
CA GLY A 156 2.88 2.96 13.21
C GLY A 156 3.31 4.40 13.47
N GLY A 157 4.50 4.56 14.05
CA GLY A 157 5.07 5.85 14.36
C GLY A 157 5.57 6.65 13.15
N LEU A 158 5.59 7.96 13.32
CA LEU A 158 6.07 8.91 12.31
C LEU A 158 7.58 9.23 12.44
N ASP A 159 8.30 8.52 13.31
CA ASP A 159 9.62 8.95 13.77
C ASP A 159 10.68 8.97 12.65
N ASP A 160 10.68 7.96 11.78
CA ASP A 160 11.59 7.95 10.63
C ASP A 160 11.18 8.93 9.54
N LEU A 161 9.88 9.17 9.35
CA LEU A 161 9.40 10.20 8.43
C LEU A 161 9.77 11.61 8.93
N ALA A 162 9.59 11.89 10.21
CA ALA A 162 9.97 13.16 10.81
C ALA A 162 11.48 13.40 10.70
N GLN A 163 12.29 12.36 10.95
CA GLN A 163 13.74 12.42 10.77
C GLN A 163 14.10 12.69 9.32
N ALA A 164 13.49 11.98 8.37
CA ALA A 164 13.76 12.17 6.95
C ALA A 164 13.41 13.58 6.47
N LEU A 165 12.29 14.13 6.91
CA LEU A 165 11.88 15.50 6.61
C LEU A 165 12.80 16.55 7.26
N HIS A 166 13.30 16.26 8.47
CA HIS A 166 14.28 17.12 9.14
C HIS A 166 15.60 17.21 8.37
N ASP A 167 16.13 16.05 7.98
CA ASP A 167 17.43 15.95 7.33
C ASP A 167 17.39 16.36 5.85
N ALA A 168 16.22 16.25 5.22
CA ALA A 168 15.98 16.56 3.82
C ALA A 168 14.62 17.23 3.57
N PRO A 169 14.45 18.53 3.96
CA PRO A 169 13.16 19.23 3.81
C PRO A 169 12.66 19.32 2.36
N ASP A 170 13.56 19.19 1.38
CA ASP A 170 13.24 19.19 -0.06
C ASP A 170 12.31 18.05 -0.49
N ILE A 171 12.26 16.96 0.28
CA ILE A 171 11.44 15.81 -0.10
C ILE A 171 9.94 16.03 0.14
N GLN A 172 9.52 17.03 0.92
CA GLN A 172 8.09 17.27 1.22
C GLN A 172 7.22 17.38 -0.04
N ASN A 173 7.75 17.93 -1.14
CA ASN A 173 7.03 18.09 -2.40
C ASN A 173 7.13 16.86 -3.34
N LYS A 174 7.89 15.83 -2.94
CA LYS A 174 8.12 14.61 -3.70
C LYS A 174 7.37 13.40 -3.14
N ILE A 175 6.83 13.55 -1.94
CA ILE A 175 6.13 12.49 -1.22
C ILE A 175 4.67 12.84 -0.97
N LYS A 176 3.87 11.80 -0.80
CA LYS A 176 2.52 11.86 -0.23
C LYS A 176 2.45 10.86 0.91
N VAL A 177 1.75 11.19 1.97
CA VAL A 177 1.69 10.36 3.18
C VAL A 177 0.26 9.88 3.41
N TYR A 178 0.12 8.60 3.69
CA TYR A 178 -1.09 8.02 4.28
C TYR A 178 -0.71 7.40 5.63
N TRP A 179 -1.18 8.02 6.71
CA TRP A 179 -0.87 7.58 8.06
C TRP A 179 -2.08 6.95 8.75
N ILE A 180 -1.92 5.76 9.29
CA ILE A 180 -2.86 5.14 10.22
C ILE A 180 -2.66 5.83 11.58
N GLY A 181 -3.30 7.02 11.72
CA GLY A 181 -3.09 7.91 12.86
C GLY A 181 -3.69 7.38 14.15
N GLY A 182 -5.01 7.25 14.21
CA GLY A 182 -5.75 6.66 15.31
C GLY A 182 -5.01 6.62 16.66
N PRO A 183 -4.84 5.43 17.26
CA PRO A 183 -4.06 5.23 18.48
C PRO A 183 -2.58 5.56 18.35
N ASN A 184 -2.01 5.49 17.13
CA ASN A 184 -0.59 5.75 16.88
C ASN A 184 -0.15 7.18 17.20
N LYS A 185 -1.08 8.15 17.22
CA LYS A 185 -0.81 9.50 17.72
C LYS A 185 -0.24 9.53 19.12
N LYS A 186 -0.72 8.66 20.00
CA LYS A 186 -0.26 8.57 21.38
C LYS A 186 1.21 8.18 21.47
N TRP A 187 1.66 7.34 20.57
CA TRP A 187 3.02 6.80 20.58
C TRP A 187 4.02 7.63 19.80
N SER A 188 3.52 8.49 18.89
CA SER A 188 4.32 9.31 17.99
C SER A 188 4.00 10.80 18.09
N THR A 189 3.53 11.28 19.23
CA THR A 189 3.08 12.65 19.43
C THR A 189 4.15 13.68 19.04
N ASN A 190 5.39 13.48 19.47
CA ASN A 190 6.47 14.43 19.23
C ASN A 190 6.79 14.58 17.74
N SER A 191 6.91 13.47 17.03
CA SER A 191 7.15 13.45 15.58
C SER A 191 5.96 14.00 14.80
N TYR A 192 4.72 13.70 15.24
CA TYR A 192 3.52 14.25 14.65
C TYR A 192 3.46 15.78 14.75
N VAL A 193 3.66 16.32 15.95
CA VAL A 193 3.66 17.78 16.18
C VAL A 193 4.76 18.44 15.34
N TYR A 194 5.96 17.87 15.33
CA TYR A 194 7.06 18.39 14.52
C TYR A 194 6.70 18.47 13.01
N ILE A 195 6.10 17.41 12.46
CA ILE A 195 5.69 17.41 11.06
C ILE A 195 4.62 18.46 10.78
N VAL A 196 3.57 18.53 11.59
CA VAL A 196 2.45 19.45 11.38
C VAL A 196 2.90 20.92 11.48
N GLU A 197 3.78 21.24 12.42
CA GLU A 197 4.27 22.61 12.61
C GLU A 197 5.27 23.05 11.54
N ASN A 198 6.13 22.15 11.06
CA ASN A 198 7.24 22.53 10.18
C ASN A 198 6.98 22.21 8.69
N PHE A 199 6.02 21.35 8.36
CA PHE A 199 5.71 20.93 6.99
C PHE A 199 4.22 21.09 6.64
N PRO A 200 3.66 22.30 6.76
CA PRO A 200 2.22 22.54 6.55
C PRO A 200 1.75 22.26 5.11
N ASN A 201 2.68 22.20 4.14
CA ASN A 201 2.40 21.91 2.74
C ASN A 201 2.59 20.42 2.39
N LEU A 202 2.99 19.59 3.33
CA LEU A 202 3.10 18.16 3.11
C LEU A 202 1.71 17.58 2.79
N TRP A 203 1.59 16.87 1.67
CA TRP A 203 0.37 16.16 1.36
C TRP A 203 0.21 14.97 2.32
N PHE A 204 -0.74 15.07 3.24
CA PHE A 204 -0.82 14.17 4.39
C PHE A 204 -2.27 13.75 4.67
N ILE A 205 -2.57 12.46 4.47
CA ILE A 205 -3.82 11.84 4.96
C ILE A 205 -3.59 11.32 6.37
N GLU A 206 -4.44 11.76 7.28
CA GLU A 206 -4.50 11.28 8.65
C GLU A 206 -5.73 10.39 8.83
N ALA A 207 -5.55 9.08 8.72
CA ALA A 207 -6.61 8.10 8.83
C ALA A 207 -6.85 7.72 10.30
N ASN A 208 -7.76 8.43 10.98
CA ASN A 208 -8.02 8.25 12.41
C ASN A 208 -9.06 7.18 12.72
N ALA A 209 -9.85 6.74 11.74
CA ALA A 209 -11.01 5.88 11.98
C ALA A 209 -11.17 4.74 10.97
N SER A 210 -10.62 4.86 9.76
CA SER A 210 -10.79 3.87 8.67
C SER A 210 -10.34 2.45 9.08
N TYR A 211 -9.30 2.32 9.89
CA TYR A 211 -8.81 1.05 10.42
C TYR A 211 -9.88 0.23 11.15
N ARG A 212 -10.87 0.88 11.76
CA ARG A 212 -11.94 0.21 12.54
C ARG A 212 -12.82 -0.69 11.69
N GLY A 213 -12.96 -0.40 10.41
CA GLY A 213 -13.67 -1.25 9.46
C GLY A 213 -12.99 -2.60 9.21
N PHE A 214 -11.72 -2.71 9.54
CA PHE A 214 -10.87 -3.89 9.31
C PHE A 214 -10.51 -4.63 10.61
N ILE A 215 -11.20 -4.31 11.69
CA ILE A 215 -11.01 -4.97 13.00
C ILE A 215 -12.32 -5.64 13.39
N THR A 216 -12.28 -6.96 13.61
CA THR A 216 -13.38 -7.68 14.21
C THR A 216 -13.42 -7.37 15.70
N ASN A 217 -14.55 -6.92 16.20
CA ASN A 217 -14.78 -6.87 17.63
C ASN A 217 -15.90 -7.85 18.02
N ASP A 218 -15.84 -8.36 19.25
CA ASP A 218 -16.79 -9.35 19.77
C ASP A 218 -18.23 -8.79 19.91
N LYS A 219 -18.40 -7.48 19.74
CA LYS A 219 -19.69 -6.78 19.84
C LYS A 219 -20.38 -6.60 18.47
N GLN A 220 -19.63 -6.77 17.39
CA GLN A 220 -20.28 -6.78 16.07
C GLN A 220 -20.70 -8.22 15.75
N PRO A 221 -21.95 -8.46 15.36
CA PRO A 221 -22.41 -9.77 14.90
C PRO A 221 -21.74 -10.11 13.57
N GLY A 222 -20.46 -10.41 13.63
CA GLY A 222 -19.61 -10.64 12.49
C GLY A 222 -19.40 -12.12 12.24
N LYS A 223 -20.51 -12.83 12.00
CA LYS A 223 -20.47 -14.14 11.34
C LYS A 223 -19.56 -14.07 10.10
N PHE A 224 -19.59 -12.98 9.37
CA PHE A 224 -18.85 -12.78 8.13
C PHE A 224 -17.32 -12.80 8.30
N ASN A 225 -16.74 -12.23 9.35
CA ASN A 225 -15.29 -12.15 9.47
C ASN A 225 -14.67 -13.49 9.83
N LYS A 226 -15.29 -14.25 10.74
CA LYS A 226 -14.82 -15.58 11.10
C LYS A 226 -15.06 -16.57 9.97
N ASP A 227 -16.21 -16.53 9.34
CA ASP A 227 -16.55 -17.42 8.21
C ASP A 227 -15.60 -17.15 7.03
N TYR A 228 -15.39 -15.87 6.67
CA TYR A 228 -14.42 -15.49 5.63
C TYR A 228 -13.01 -15.99 5.95
N TYR A 229 -12.60 -15.83 7.19
CA TYR A 229 -11.31 -16.31 7.64
C TYR A 229 -11.20 -17.84 7.53
N ASP A 230 -12.19 -18.58 8.06
CA ASP A 230 -12.20 -20.04 8.03
C ASP A 230 -12.26 -20.59 6.59
N GLU A 231 -13.01 -19.96 5.70
CA GLU A 231 -13.23 -20.39 4.34
C GLU A 231 -12.10 -19.97 3.38
N CYS A 232 -11.58 -18.73 3.54
CA CYS A 232 -10.69 -18.12 2.55
C CYS A 232 -9.23 -18.02 3.00
N ILE A 233 -8.95 -17.91 4.31
CA ILE A 233 -7.60 -17.63 4.81
C ILE A 233 -6.93 -18.82 5.48
N ARG A 234 -7.64 -19.56 6.33
CA ARG A 234 -7.09 -20.63 7.19
C ARG A 234 -6.25 -21.67 6.43
N GLY A 235 -6.65 -22.03 5.23
CA GLY A 235 -5.96 -23.01 4.38
C GLY A 235 -5.03 -22.39 3.35
N ALA A 236 -4.91 -21.06 3.30
CA ALA A 236 -4.30 -20.32 2.21
C ALA A 236 -2.78 -20.15 2.36
N GLY A 237 -2.05 -21.27 2.42
CA GLY A 237 -0.59 -21.27 2.41
C GLY A 237 0.07 -20.89 3.73
N TYR A 238 1.30 -20.39 3.67
CA TYR A 238 2.10 -20.02 4.82
C TYR A 238 1.70 -18.66 5.39
N LEU A 239 1.38 -17.69 4.55
CA LEU A 239 0.85 -16.38 4.95
C LEU A 239 -0.50 -16.53 5.69
N GLY A 240 -1.41 -17.35 5.17
CA GLY A 240 -2.68 -17.63 5.83
C GLY A 240 -2.51 -18.34 7.17
N LYS A 241 -1.53 -19.25 7.31
CA LYS A 241 -1.20 -19.89 8.59
C LYS A 241 -0.63 -18.92 9.60
N ASP A 242 0.18 -17.96 9.18
CA ASP A 242 0.71 -16.92 10.06
C ASP A 242 -0.39 -16.00 10.55
N TYR A 243 -1.28 -15.61 9.67
CA TYR A 243 -2.45 -14.79 9.97
C TYR A 243 -3.28 -15.30 11.15
N ILE A 244 -3.38 -16.65 11.30
CA ILE A 244 -4.11 -17.33 12.40
C ILE A 244 -3.48 -17.17 13.77
N LYS A 245 -2.19 -17.04 13.87
CA LYS A 245 -1.46 -17.03 15.15
C LYS A 245 -1.95 -15.95 16.09
N TYR A 246 -2.68 -14.97 15.53
CA TYR A 246 -3.09 -13.77 16.21
C TYR A 246 -4.60 -13.79 16.41
N TYR A 247 -5.05 -13.44 17.61
CA TYR A 247 -6.46 -13.23 17.96
C TYR A 247 -7.38 -14.42 17.63
N ASP A 248 -6.91 -15.67 17.72
CA ASP A 248 -7.70 -16.86 17.38
C ASP A 248 -8.31 -16.79 15.96
N GLY A 249 -7.59 -16.21 15.01
CA GLY A 249 -8.04 -16.03 13.65
C GLY A 249 -8.97 -14.84 13.42
N LYS A 250 -9.16 -13.98 14.42
CA LYS A 250 -9.93 -12.75 14.23
C LYS A 250 -9.18 -11.80 13.29
N VAL A 251 -9.92 -11.14 12.42
CA VAL A 251 -9.36 -10.13 11.51
C VAL A 251 -9.02 -8.87 12.30
N LYS A 252 -7.77 -8.46 12.23
CA LYS A 252 -7.26 -7.19 12.71
C LYS A 252 -6.24 -6.65 11.72
N MET A 253 -6.74 -6.16 10.59
CA MET A 253 -5.95 -5.63 9.48
C MET A 253 -5.98 -4.09 9.52
N GLY A 254 -5.52 -3.51 10.64
CA GLY A 254 -5.65 -2.08 10.92
C GLY A 254 -4.96 -1.17 9.90
N ASP A 255 -3.90 -1.63 9.23
CA ASP A 255 -3.10 -0.84 8.31
C ASP A 255 -3.49 -1.03 6.84
N THR A 256 -4.27 -2.08 6.57
CA THR A 256 -4.81 -2.40 5.25
C THR A 256 -5.51 -1.24 4.54
N PRO A 257 -6.23 -0.31 5.20
CA PRO A 257 -6.83 0.84 4.50
C PRO A 257 -5.84 1.65 3.66
N SER A 258 -4.59 1.77 4.09
CA SER A 258 -3.56 2.47 3.33
C SER A 258 -3.26 1.81 1.98
N LEU A 259 -3.23 0.48 1.94
CA LEU A 259 -3.06 -0.30 0.71
C LEU A 259 -4.27 -0.17 -0.20
N LEU A 260 -5.47 -0.29 0.37
CA LEU A 260 -6.72 -0.17 -0.37
C LEU A 260 -6.89 1.22 -0.98
N TYR A 261 -6.44 2.27 -0.29
CA TYR A 261 -6.40 3.62 -0.87
C TYR A 261 -5.46 3.70 -2.07
N MET A 262 -4.33 3.00 -2.06
CA MET A 262 -3.45 2.92 -3.24
C MET A 262 -4.07 2.17 -4.41
N MET A 263 -5.01 1.26 -4.16
CA MET A 263 -5.66 0.45 -5.19
C MET A 263 -6.88 1.16 -5.81
N ASP A 264 -7.63 1.92 -5.03
CA ASP A 264 -8.95 2.47 -5.41
C ASP A 264 -9.12 3.97 -5.12
N GLY A 265 -8.25 4.57 -4.29
CA GLY A 265 -8.34 5.97 -3.92
C GLY A 265 -7.91 6.94 -5.02
N ASP A 266 -8.48 8.15 -5.00
CA ASP A 266 -8.07 9.22 -5.89
C ASP A 266 -6.91 10.01 -5.27
N PRO A 267 -5.70 9.97 -5.85
CA PRO A 267 -4.52 10.63 -5.28
C PRO A 267 -4.61 12.18 -5.28
N ASN A 268 -5.59 12.74 -5.95
CA ASN A 268 -5.79 14.20 -6.04
C ASN A 268 -7.08 14.67 -5.35
N ASN A 269 -7.97 13.73 -4.99
CA ASN A 269 -9.22 14.03 -4.31
C ASN A 269 -9.47 13.04 -3.16
N PRO A 270 -8.87 13.26 -1.99
CA PRO A 270 -9.03 12.36 -0.84
C PRO A 270 -10.44 12.38 -0.24
N GLN A 271 -11.28 13.35 -0.60
CA GLN A 271 -12.68 13.40 -0.18
C GLN A 271 -13.55 12.38 -0.94
N LYS A 272 -13.09 11.90 -2.09
CA LYS A 272 -13.79 10.88 -2.84
C LYS A 272 -13.79 9.58 -2.05
N GLU A 273 -14.94 8.93 -1.98
CA GLU A 273 -15.10 7.63 -1.36
C GLU A 273 -14.20 6.58 -2.02
N SER A 274 -13.53 5.78 -1.20
CA SER A 274 -12.64 4.70 -1.65
C SER A 274 -12.65 3.56 -0.63
N TRP A 275 -12.09 2.42 -1.01
CA TRP A 275 -11.92 1.28 -0.09
C TRP A 275 -11.00 1.62 1.10
N GLY A 276 -10.09 2.55 0.92
CA GLY A 276 -9.19 3.02 1.96
C GLY A 276 -9.74 4.17 2.81
N GLY A 277 -10.95 4.64 2.53
CA GLY A 277 -11.62 5.71 3.24
C GLY A 277 -11.90 6.95 2.38
N SER A 278 -12.55 7.92 3.03
CA SER A 278 -12.80 9.27 2.53
C SER A 278 -12.38 10.27 3.59
N PHE A 279 -11.69 11.34 3.22
CA PHE A 279 -11.02 12.23 4.15
C PHE A 279 -11.40 13.68 3.90
N GLU A 280 -11.87 14.37 4.93
CA GLU A 280 -12.11 15.81 4.90
C GLU A 280 -10.79 16.59 5.06
N LYS A 281 -10.76 17.81 4.49
CA LYS A 281 -9.61 18.73 4.60
C LYS A 281 -9.76 19.62 5.81
#